data_62283c4ec9d80375d97002581ee5d03b
#
_entry.id   62283c4ec9d80375d97002581ee5d03b
#
_cell.length_a   1.000
_cell.length_b   1.000
_cell.length_c   1.000
_cell.angle_alpha   90.00
_cell.angle_beta   90.00
_cell.angle_gamma   90.00
#
_symmetry.space_group_name_H-M   'P 1'
#
loop_
_entity.id
_entity.type
_entity.pdbx_description
1 polymer ?
#
loop_
_entity_poly.entity_id
_entity_poly.type
_entity_poly.pdbx_seq_one_letter_code
_entity_poly.pdbx_strand_id
1 'polypeptide(L)'
;MLSSTSSPDAGSARDAPDVERLLTAAVRLAGTLPTARPTLAVVRGWHRGDRERAGLLRTRLAEQGIRCTELSPVPEAGERGGKDRGVRRPAVDLLVHTGGPQPEQAMRAAALWRLPLLVERPAGRSGGELNSFGAHRSPVIGVQLSDGGFGVAVRETALVSLQPHPGNARLILDNEKITAPGDRPLRIALTDQGLLEARGDSFGMRRIRRLRFERAWGAYRLDVDGAPARDVRAPVRIEALPGRLHLLHP
;
A
#
# COMPACT_ATOMS: atom_id res chain seq x y z
N MET A 1 4.34 52.99 -0.70
CA MET A 1 3.53 51.96 -0.06
C MET A 1 2.68 51.32 -1.13
N LEU A 2 3.10 50.22 -1.68
CA LEU A 2 2.37 49.40 -2.66
C LEU A 2 2.10 48.07 -2.05
N SER A 3 0.83 47.83 -1.69
CA SER A 3 0.33 46.57 -1.14
C SER A 3 0.20 45.55 -2.25
N SER A 4 1.07 44.54 -2.28
CA SER A 4 0.93 43.38 -3.16
C SER A 4 -0.06 42.41 -2.52
N THR A 5 -1.26 42.35 -3.04
CA THR A 5 -2.24 41.31 -2.79
C THR A 5 -1.81 40.05 -3.53
N SER A 6 -1.28 39.09 -2.81
CA SER A 6 -1.03 37.73 -3.30
C SER A 6 -2.39 37.07 -3.52
N SER A 7 -2.71 36.75 -4.76
CA SER A 7 -3.86 35.92 -5.12
C SER A 7 -3.66 34.50 -4.58
N PRO A 8 -4.65 33.88 -3.95
CA PRO A 8 -4.55 32.50 -3.52
C PRO A 8 -4.60 31.55 -4.71
N ASP A 9 -3.74 30.63 -4.65
CA ASP A 9 -3.42 29.49 -5.48
C ASP A 9 -4.61 28.86 -6.21
N ALA A 10 -4.74 29.10 -7.51
CA ALA A 10 -5.75 28.50 -8.38
C ALA A 10 -5.33 27.09 -8.90
N GLY A 11 -4.28 26.51 -8.32
CA GLY A 11 -3.69 25.23 -8.78
C GLY A 11 -4.35 23.95 -8.27
N SER A 12 -5.22 24.04 -7.26
CA SER A 12 -5.66 22.83 -6.51
C SER A 12 -6.99 22.21 -7.00
N ALA A 13 -7.71 22.82 -7.93
CA ALA A 13 -9.06 22.35 -8.29
C ALA A 13 -9.11 21.32 -9.43
N ARG A 14 -8.01 21.04 -10.13
CA ARG A 14 -8.02 20.20 -11.35
C ARG A 14 -7.75 18.72 -11.13
N ASP A 15 -7.28 18.30 -9.95
CA ASP A 15 -6.89 16.92 -9.65
C ASP A 15 -7.78 16.22 -8.61
N ALA A 16 -8.93 16.81 -8.25
CA ALA A 16 -9.86 16.13 -7.37
C ALA A 16 -10.56 14.99 -8.13
N PRO A 17 -10.51 13.74 -7.65
CA PRO A 17 -11.23 12.65 -8.28
C PRO A 17 -12.70 13.00 -8.40
N ASP A 18 -13.26 12.68 -9.56
CA ASP A 18 -14.68 12.89 -9.81
C ASP A 18 -15.49 11.92 -8.95
N VAL A 19 -16.09 12.42 -7.89
CA VAL A 19 -16.90 11.62 -6.94
C VAL A 19 -18.04 10.88 -7.65
N GLU A 20 -18.66 11.51 -8.65
CA GLU A 20 -19.74 10.90 -9.42
C GLU A 20 -19.26 9.71 -10.27
N ARG A 21 -18.05 9.81 -10.81
CA ARG A 21 -17.42 8.72 -11.55
C ARG A 21 -17.10 7.53 -10.64
N LEU A 22 -16.52 7.82 -9.46
CA LEU A 22 -16.28 6.79 -8.44
C LEU A 22 -17.58 6.17 -7.93
N LEU A 23 -18.61 6.96 -7.71
CA LEU A 23 -19.94 6.50 -7.30
C LEU A 23 -20.52 5.53 -8.33
N THR A 24 -20.57 5.95 -9.60
CA THR A 24 -21.08 5.11 -10.69
C THR A 24 -20.34 3.77 -10.77
N ALA A 25 -19.00 3.81 -10.68
CA ALA A 25 -18.18 2.62 -10.68
C ALA A 25 -18.43 1.72 -9.44
N ALA A 26 -18.52 2.30 -8.26
CA ALA A 26 -18.76 1.57 -7.02
C ALA A 26 -20.14 0.89 -7.01
N VAL A 27 -21.20 1.58 -7.47
CA VAL A 27 -22.56 1.03 -7.59
C VAL A 27 -22.58 -0.15 -8.56
N ARG A 28 -21.99 0.02 -9.74
CA ARG A 28 -21.91 -1.04 -10.73
C ARG A 28 -21.15 -2.27 -10.22
N LEU A 29 -19.99 -2.06 -9.57
CA LEU A 29 -19.20 -3.14 -8.98
C LEU A 29 -19.97 -3.83 -7.85
N ALA A 30 -20.66 -3.09 -6.99
CA ALA A 30 -21.49 -3.66 -5.94
C ALA A 30 -22.53 -4.64 -6.50
N GLY A 31 -23.15 -4.30 -7.65
CA GLY A 31 -24.08 -5.20 -8.34
C GLY A 31 -23.47 -6.47 -8.93
N THR A 32 -22.14 -6.54 -9.08
CA THR A 32 -21.42 -7.73 -9.59
C THR A 32 -20.83 -8.60 -8.49
N LEU A 33 -20.84 -8.14 -7.25
CA LEU A 33 -20.33 -8.91 -6.12
C LEU A 33 -21.26 -10.08 -5.78
N PRO A 34 -20.71 -11.24 -5.36
CA PRO A 34 -21.51 -12.42 -5.06
C PRO A 34 -22.37 -12.29 -3.80
N THR A 35 -22.20 -11.20 -3.06
CA THR A 35 -22.91 -10.93 -1.81
C THR A 35 -24.24 -10.25 -2.08
N ALA A 36 -25.35 -10.78 -1.57
CA ALA A 36 -26.69 -10.23 -1.77
C ALA A 36 -26.86 -8.78 -1.26
N ARG A 37 -26.08 -8.40 -0.27
CA ARG A 37 -26.02 -7.03 0.29
C ARG A 37 -24.58 -6.64 0.49
N PRO A 38 -23.87 -6.20 -0.56
CA PRO A 38 -22.46 -5.86 -0.46
C PRO A 38 -22.26 -4.67 0.50
N THR A 39 -21.18 -4.76 1.26
CA THR A 39 -20.73 -3.69 2.14
C THR A 39 -19.43 -3.14 1.59
N LEU A 40 -19.38 -1.84 1.36
CA LEU A 40 -18.22 -1.14 0.87
C LEU A 40 -17.51 -0.42 2.01
N ALA A 41 -16.21 -0.20 1.86
CA ALA A 41 -15.48 0.70 2.74
C ALA A 41 -14.79 1.78 1.95
N VAL A 42 -15.05 3.02 2.31
CA VAL A 42 -14.34 4.18 1.77
C VAL A 42 -13.06 4.38 2.56
N VAL A 43 -11.94 4.34 1.85
CA VAL A 43 -10.61 4.63 2.40
C VAL A 43 -10.26 6.07 2.04
N ARG A 44 -10.01 6.89 3.04
CA ARG A 44 -9.72 8.32 2.85
C ARG A 44 -8.32 8.69 3.32
N GLY A 45 -7.80 9.78 2.78
CA GLY A 45 -6.63 10.46 3.28
C GLY A 45 -6.92 11.33 4.53
N TRP A 46 -5.89 12.03 4.99
CA TRP A 46 -5.94 12.85 6.21
C TRP A 46 -6.44 14.27 5.99
N HIS A 47 -6.35 14.78 4.76
CA HIS A 47 -6.71 16.16 4.45
C HIS A 47 -8.21 16.41 4.57
N ARG A 48 -8.59 17.64 4.85
CA ARG A 48 -9.98 18.05 4.96
C ARG A 48 -10.78 17.68 3.70
N GLY A 49 -10.25 18.00 2.52
CA GLY A 49 -10.89 17.66 1.24
C GLY A 49 -11.12 16.16 1.04
N ASP A 50 -10.21 15.29 1.55
CA ASP A 50 -10.38 13.84 1.49
C ASP A 50 -11.57 13.38 2.35
N ARG A 51 -11.73 14.01 3.53
CA ARG A 51 -12.86 13.73 4.44
C ARG A 51 -14.19 14.16 3.83
N GLU A 52 -14.22 15.32 3.22
CA GLU A 52 -15.41 15.86 2.56
C GLU A 52 -15.84 14.96 1.39
N ARG A 53 -14.88 14.53 0.54
CA ARG A 53 -15.15 13.59 -0.56
C ARG A 53 -15.63 12.23 -0.06
N ALA A 54 -14.99 11.69 0.97
CA ALA A 54 -15.40 10.41 1.56
C ALA A 54 -16.81 10.49 2.15
N GLY A 55 -17.13 11.59 2.84
CA GLY A 55 -18.46 11.85 3.37
C GLY A 55 -19.53 11.91 2.28
N LEU A 56 -19.25 12.66 1.20
CA LEU A 56 -20.15 12.78 0.05
C LEU A 56 -20.38 11.42 -0.63
N LEU A 57 -19.31 10.68 -0.94
CA LEU A 57 -19.42 9.37 -1.56
C LEU A 57 -20.23 8.40 -0.70
N ARG A 58 -19.99 8.39 0.62
CA ARG A 58 -20.73 7.53 1.56
C ARG A 58 -22.23 7.88 1.58
N THR A 59 -22.58 9.17 1.62
CA THR A 59 -23.97 9.62 1.57
C THR A 59 -24.66 9.16 0.28
N ARG A 60 -24.00 9.37 -0.86
CA ARG A 60 -24.52 8.96 -2.17
C ARG A 60 -24.68 7.45 -2.31
N LEU A 61 -23.73 6.66 -1.79
CA LEU A 61 -23.86 5.19 -1.76
C LEU A 61 -25.05 4.74 -0.89
N ALA A 62 -25.27 5.40 0.26
CA ALA A 62 -26.42 5.11 1.11
C ALA A 62 -27.75 5.42 0.42
N GLU A 63 -27.85 6.51 -0.35
CA GLU A 63 -29.01 6.84 -1.18
C GLU A 63 -29.31 5.77 -2.22
N GLN A 64 -28.30 5.03 -2.69
CA GLN A 64 -28.42 3.87 -3.58
C GLN A 64 -28.67 2.55 -2.82
N GLY A 65 -28.91 2.59 -1.52
CA GLY A 65 -29.16 1.40 -0.71
C GLY A 65 -27.91 0.55 -0.42
N ILE A 66 -26.71 1.04 -0.73
CA ILE A 66 -25.45 0.33 -0.52
C ILE A 66 -24.90 0.66 0.87
N ARG A 67 -24.64 -0.38 1.66
CA ARG A 67 -23.97 -0.21 2.96
C ARG A 67 -22.54 0.25 2.77
N CYS A 68 -22.17 1.33 3.44
CA CYS A 68 -20.82 1.87 3.36
C CYS A 68 -20.29 2.24 4.74
N THR A 69 -19.06 1.84 5.02
CA THR A 69 -18.30 2.24 6.21
C THR A 69 -17.12 3.12 5.79
N GLU A 70 -16.57 3.86 6.72
CA GLU A 70 -15.36 4.65 6.50
C GLU A 70 -14.21 4.01 7.26
N LEU A 71 -13.10 3.78 6.56
CA LEU A 71 -11.85 3.33 7.14
C LEU A 71 -10.88 4.51 7.16
N SER A 72 -10.52 4.91 8.34
CA SER A 72 -9.54 5.97 8.57
C SER A 72 -8.50 5.51 9.56
N PRO A 73 -7.32 5.98 9.36
CA PRO A 73 -6.44 5.54 8.31
C PRO A 73 -6.19 4.07 8.47
N VAL A 74 -5.88 3.42 7.38
CA VAL A 74 -5.44 2.03 7.45
C VAL A 74 -4.20 1.97 8.32
N PRO A 75 -4.19 1.13 9.38
CA PRO A 75 -3.00 0.95 10.19
C PRO A 75 -1.82 0.58 9.30
N GLU A 76 -0.73 1.28 9.45
CA GLU A 76 0.51 0.90 8.77
C GLU A 76 0.93 -0.50 9.20
N ALA A 77 1.51 -1.27 8.29
CA ALA A 77 2.07 -2.56 8.61
C ALA A 77 3.08 -2.37 9.76
N GLY A 78 2.71 -2.76 10.96
CA GLY A 78 3.58 -2.64 12.11
C GLY A 78 3.10 -1.81 13.29
N GLU A 79 1.93 -1.21 13.25
CA GLU A 79 1.36 -0.65 14.48
C GLU A 79 1.27 -1.75 15.54
N ARG A 80 1.83 -1.45 16.71
CA ARG A 80 1.71 -2.28 17.91
C ARG A 80 0.26 -2.30 18.40
N GLY A 81 -0.61 -2.95 17.68
CA GLY A 81 -1.80 -3.48 18.28
C GLY A 81 -1.36 -4.59 19.22
N GLY A 82 -1.66 -4.49 20.52
CA GLY A 82 -1.37 -5.51 21.50
C GLY A 82 -1.77 -6.89 21.00
N LYS A 83 -1.51 -7.96 21.67
CA LYS A 83 -1.71 -9.40 21.42
C LYS A 83 -2.55 -9.89 20.21
N ASP A 84 -3.24 -8.97 19.48
CA ASP A 84 -3.93 -9.23 18.22
C ASP A 84 -2.93 -9.24 17.07
N ARG A 85 -2.53 -10.43 16.73
CA ARG A 85 -1.61 -10.76 15.64
C ARG A 85 -2.26 -10.50 14.27
N GLY A 86 -2.27 -9.27 13.86
CA GLY A 86 -2.72 -8.89 12.52
C GLY A 86 -3.83 -7.84 12.56
N VAL A 87 -3.78 -6.93 11.61
CA VAL A 87 -4.86 -5.98 11.37
C VAL A 87 -6.11 -6.77 10.98
N ARG A 88 -7.13 -6.75 11.83
CA ARG A 88 -8.37 -7.48 11.60
C ARG A 88 -8.98 -7.05 10.26
N ARG A 89 -9.21 -8.02 9.39
CA ARG A 89 -9.90 -7.77 8.12
C ARG A 89 -11.29 -7.19 8.42
N PRO A 90 -11.64 -6.02 7.86
CA PRO A 90 -13.00 -5.49 8.02
C PRO A 90 -14.01 -6.40 7.30
N ALA A 91 -15.25 -6.41 7.80
CA ALA A 91 -16.35 -7.17 7.19
C ALA A 91 -16.93 -6.37 5.99
N VAL A 92 -16.12 -6.21 4.95
CA VAL A 92 -16.48 -5.50 3.72
C VAL A 92 -16.07 -6.31 2.50
N ASP A 93 -16.70 -6.03 1.37
CA ASP A 93 -16.51 -6.77 0.12
C ASP A 93 -15.61 -6.00 -0.86
N LEU A 94 -15.58 -4.66 -0.78
CA LEU A 94 -14.85 -3.77 -1.68
C LEU A 94 -14.31 -2.55 -0.92
N LEU A 95 -13.08 -2.18 -1.21
CA LEU A 95 -12.50 -0.91 -0.79
C LEU A 95 -12.62 0.12 -1.91
N VAL A 96 -12.95 1.36 -1.57
CA VAL A 96 -13.01 2.48 -2.51
C VAL A 96 -12.10 3.59 -2.01
N HIS A 97 -11.08 3.94 -2.78
CA HIS A 97 -10.17 5.03 -2.46
C HIS A 97 -10.68 6.34 -3.06
N THR A 98 -10.90 7.34 -2.23
CA THR A 98 -11.50 8.62 -2.64
C THR A 98 -10.50 9.63 -3.22
N GLY A 99 -9.31 9.16 -3.59
CA GLY A 99 -8.23 10.04 -3.99
C GLY A 99 -7.45 10.59 -2.79
N GLY A 100 -6.37 11.25 -3.09
CA GLY A 100 -5.43 11.77 -2.10
C GLY A 100 -4.00 11.39 -2.44
N PRO A 101 -3.01 12.03 -1.82
CA PRO A 101 -1.60 11.91 -2.21
C PRO A 101 -0.94 10.56 -1.90
N GLN A 102 -1.62 9.64 -1.22
CA GLN A 102 -1.02 8.36 -0.78
C GLN A 102 -1.90 7.15 -1.10
N PRO A 103 -2.10 6.81 -2.38
CA PRO A 103 -2.85 5.62 -2.76
C PRO A 103 -2.19 4.32 -2.28
N GLU A 104 -0.87 4.33 -2.04
CA GLU A 104 -0.10 3.17 -1.58
C GLU A 104 -0.63 2.62 -0.25
N GLN A 105 -1.08 3.47 0.64
CA GLN A 105 -1.64 3.04 1.92
C GLN A 105 -2.94 2.23 1.74
N ALA A 106 -3.83 2.69 0.86
CA ALA A 106 -5.04 1.95 0.51
C ALA A 106 -4.70 0.63 -0.23
N MET A 107 -3.69 0.65 -1.10
CA MET A 107 -3.22 -0.54 -1.81
C MET A 107 -2.61 -1.57 -0.85
N ARG A 108 -1.82 -1.14 0.15
CA ARG A 108 -1.29 -2.04 1.19
C ARG A 108 -2.41 -2.71 1.97
N ALA A 109 -3.43 -1.95 2.35
CA ALA A 109 -4.59 -2.47 3.04
C ALA A 109 -5.34 -3.50 2.21
N ALA A 110 -5.63 -3.17 0.96
CA ALA A 110 -6.30 -4.05 0.01
C ALA A 110 -5.52 -5.38 -0.14
N ALA A 111 -4.21 -5.30 -0.34
CA ALA A 111 -3.36 -6.47 -0.45
C ALA A 111 -3.28 -7.29 0.84
N LEU A 112 -3.18 -6.62 2.01
CA LEU A 112 -3.15 -7.27 3.32
C LEU A 112 -4.43 -8.06 3.59
N TRP A 113 -5.59 -7.45 3.34
CA TRP A 113 -6.91 -8.04 3.58
C TRP A 113 -7.43 -8.90 2.43
N ARG A 114 -6.75 -8.92 1.29
CA ARG A 114 -7.19 -9.60 0.06
C ARG A 114 -8.57 -9.11 -0.39
N LEU A 115 -8.76 -7.81 -0.36
CA LEU A 115 -9.96 -7.14 -0.83
C LEU A 115 -9.69 -6.45 -2.17
N PRO A 116 -10.65 -6.42 -3.09
CA PRO A 116 -10.53 -5.58 -4.27
C PRO A 116 -10.54 -4.11 -3.86
N LEU A 117 -9.80 -3.29 -4.59
CA LEU A 117 -9.69 -1.85 -4.38
C LEU A 117 -10.08 -1.11 -5.66
N LEU A 118 -11.16 -0.35 -5.59
CA LEU A 118 -11.50 0.63 -6.60
C LEU A 118 -10.66 1.88 -6.37
N VAL A 119 -9.85 2.23 -7.37
CA VAL A 119 -8.96 3.40 -7.33
C VAL A 119 -9.04 4.12 -8.66
N GLU A 120 -9.06 5.44 -8.63
CA GLU A 120 -9.01 6.24 -9.83
C GLU A 120 -7.69 6.03 -10.58
N ARG A 121 -7.76 5.96 -11.89
CA ARG A 121 -6.57 5.80 -12.73
C ARG A 121 -5.74 7.09 -12.68
N PRO A 122 -4.43 7.04 -12.45
CA PRO A 122 -3.59 8.23 -12.51
C PRO A 122 -3.75 8.94 -13.85
N ALA A 123 -3.93 10.25 -13.81
CA ALA A 123 -3.99 11.08 -15.01
C ALA A 123 -2.71 10.89 -15.83
N GLY A 124 -2.83 10.49 -17.11
CA GLY A 124 -1.68 10.32 -18.02
C GLY A 124 -1.55 8.95 -18.69
N ARG A 125 -2.31 7.93 -18.31
CA ARG A 125 -2.42 6.68 -19.06
C ARG A 125 -3.74 6.62 -19.84
N SER A 126 -3.92 7.53 -20.75
CA SER A 126 -5.02 7.51 -21.71
C SER A 126 -4.73 6.44 -22.77
N GLY A 127 -5.39 5.34 -22.70
CA GLY A 127 -5.28 4.28 -23.71
C GLY A 127 -6.31 3.20 -23.44
N GLY A 128 -7.54 3.43 -23.85
CA GLY A 128 -8.59 2.41 -23.84
C GLY A 128 -9.98 2.99 -23.58
N GLU A 129 -10.92 2.55 -24.34
CA GLU A 129 -12.32 2.95 -24.34
C GLU A 129 -12.90 3.09 -22.93
N LEU A 130 -13.58 4.20 -22.70
CA LEU A 130 -14.22 4.64 -21.45
C LEU A 130 -15.27 3.65 -20.86
N ASN A 131 -15.51 2.52 -21.47
CA ASN A 131 -16.58 1.58 -21.12
C ASN A 131 -16.13 0.25 -20.51
N SER A 132 -14.83 -0.01 -20.36
CA SER A 132 -14.38 -1.26 -19.76
C SER A 132 -13.78 -1.02 -18.38
N PHE A 133 -14.38 -1.62 -17.34
CA PHE A 133 -13.72 -1.72 -16.03
C PHE A 133 -12.40 -2.47 -16.20
N GLY A 134 -11.31 -1.75 -16.01
CA GLY A 134 -10.00 -2.39 -15.94
C GLY A 134 -9.84 -3.12 -14.61
N ALA A 135 -9.80 -4.45 -14.64
CA ALA A 135 -9.35 -5.23 -13.48
C ALA A 135 -7.90 -5.62 -13.67
N HIS A 136 -7.06 -5.32 -12.71
CA HIS A 136 -5.63 -5.64 -12.76
C HIS A 136 -5.20 -6.31 -11.46
N ARG A 137 -4.48 -7.43 -11.58
CA ARG A 137 -3.83 -8.09 -10.44
C ARG A 137 -2.35 -7.78 -10.44
N SER A 138 -1.93 -7.05 -9.42
CA SER A 138 -0.53 -6.66 -9.25
C SER A 138 0.16 -7.50 -8.19
N PRO A 139 1.45 -7.79 -8.38
CA PRO A 139 2.28 -8.32 -7.31
C PRO A 139 2.50 -7.27 -6.22
N VAL A 140 2.88 -7.72 -5.04
CA VAL A 140 3.31 -6.88 -3.91
C VAL A 140 4.47 -7.55 -3.18
N ILE A 141 5.14 -6.82 -2.31
CA ILE A 141 6.18 -7.35 -1.42
C ILE A 141 5.53 -7.76 -0.11
N GLY A 142 5.63 -9.03 0.26
CA GLY A 142 5.29 -9.53 1.59
C GLY A 142 6.50 -9.46 2.52
N VAL A 143 6.30 -8.96 3.73
CA VAL A 143 7.33 -8.89 4.78
C VAL A 143 6.84 -9.63 6.00
N GLN A 144 7.49 -10.76 6.31
CA GLN A 144 7.21 -11.56 7.51
C GLN A 144 8.28 -11.29 8.56
N LEU A 145 7.86 -11.01 9.77
CA LEU A 145 8.71 -10.63 10.89
C LEU A 145 8.90 -11.78 11.87
N SER A 146 9.96 -11.70 12.68
CA SER A 146 10.29 -12.71 13.68
C SER A 146 9.25 -12.87 14.79
N ASP A 147 8.50 -11.82 15.08
CA ASP A 147 7.40 -11.81 16.07
C ASP A 147 6.07 -12.37 15.52
N GLY A 148 6.08 -12.89 14.29
CA GLY A 148 4.90 -13.38 13.59
C GLY A 148 4.09 -12.28 12.92
N GLY A 149 4.54 -11.01 12.98
CA GLY A 149 3.95 -9.91 12.25
C GLY A 149 4.10 -10.09 10.74
N PHE A 150 3.13 -9.58 10.00
CA PHE A 150 3.14 -9.59 8.54
C PHE A 150 2.79 -8.21 8.01
N GLY A 151 3.58 -7.72 7.06
CA GLY A 151 3.38 -6.45 6.38
C GLY A 151 3.41 -6.61 4.87
N VAL A 152 2.95 -5.57 4.18
CA VAL A 152 2.93 -5.50 2.72
C VAL A 152 3.49 -4.16 2.26
N ALA A 153 4.36 -4.19 1.26
CA ALA A 153 4.79 -3.01 0.50
C ALA A 153 4.33 -3.13 -0.95
N VAL A 154 4.00 -2.02 -1.58
CA VAL A 154 3.51 -1.98 -2.96
C VAL A 154 4.64 -1.76 -3.95
N ARG A 155 5.64 -0.97 -3.57
CA ARG A 155 6.77 -0.60 -4.43
C ARG A 155 8.09 -1.09 -3.90
N GLU A 156 8.39 -0.74 -2.65
CA GLU A 156 9.71 -1.03 -2.08
C GLU A 156 9.66 -1.19 -0.55
N THR A 157 10.67 -1.85 -0.05
CA THR A 157 10.95 -1.90 1.39
C THR A 157 12.44 -1.79 1.63
N ALA A 158 12.83 -1.27 2.80
CA ALA A 158 14.22 -1.21 3.19
C ALA A 158 14.41 -1.62 4.65
N LEU A 159 15.56 -2.22 4.91
CA LEU A 159 16.05 -2.51 6.27
C LEU A 159 17.25 -1.61 6.55
N VAL A 160 17.12 -0.72 7.52
CA VAL A 160 18.13 0.25 7.91
C VAL A 160 18.58 -0.05 9.34
N SER A 161 19.88 -0.22 9.55
CA SER A 161 20.41 -0.48 10.88
C SER A 161 20.17 0.70 11.83
N LEU A 162 19.73 0.41 13.04
CA LEU A 162 19.62 1.39 14.13
C LEU A 162 20.90 1.47 15.00
N GLN A 163 21.91 0.68 14.67
CA GLN A 163 23.17 0.64 15.41
C GLN A 163 24.30 1.30 14.61
N PRO A 164 25.20 2.04 15.26
CA PRO A 164 26.33 2.67 14.58
C PRO A 164 27.34 1.66 14.00
N HIS A 165 27.50 0.50 14.65
CA HIS A 165 28.41 -0.56 14.21
C HIS A 165 27.73 -1.92 14.22
N PRO A 166 26.86 -2.17 13.24
CA PRO A 166 26.03 -3.35 13.27
C PRO A 166 26.75 -4.68 12.94
N GLY A 167 28.02 -4.65 12.51
CA GLY A 167 28.73 -5.82 11.98
C GLY A 167 28.09 -6.39 10.72
N ASN A 168 28.46 -7.61 10.34
CA ASN A 168 27.94 -8.23 9.13
C ASN A 168 26.55 -8.85 9.34
N ALA A 169 25.72 -8.72 8.33
CA ALA A 169 24.43 -9.40 8.22
C ALA A 169 24.55 -10.61 7.29
N ARG A 170 23.82 -11.66 7.59
CA ARG A 170 23.65 -12.81 6.70
C ARG A 170 22.36 -12.68 5.94
N LEU A 171 22.44 -12.81 4.61
CA LEU A 171 21.33 -12.80 3.69
C LEU A 171 21.21 -14.16 3.02
N ILE A 172 19.99 -14.57 2.74
CA ILE A 172 19.73 -15.71 1.85
C ILE A 172 18.84 -15.17 0.73
N LEU A 173 19.40 -15.09 -0.47
CA LEU A 173 18.75 -14.64 -1.68
C LEU A 173 18.33 -15.87 -2.50
N ASP A 174 17.04 -16.16 -2.53
CA ASP A 174 16.49 -17.46 -2.97
C ASP A 174 17.15 -18.63 -2.22
N ASN A 175 18.27 -19.14 -2.69
CA ASN A 175 19.04 -20.22 -2.06
C ASN A 175 20.53 -19.85 -1.84
N GLU A 176 20.96 -18.69 -2.31
CA GLU A 176 22.34 -18.23 -2.19
C GLU A 176 22.55 -17.52 -0.85
N LYS A 177 23.59 -17.94 -0.10
CA LYS A 177 23.98 -17.30 1.16
C LYS A 177 25.00 -16.21 0.88
N ILE A 178 24.73 -15.00 1.34
CA ILE A 178 25.59 -13.84 1.16
C ILE A 178 25.83 -13.19 2.53
N THR A 179 27.07 -12.74 2.75
CA THR A 179 27.42 -11.88 3.89
C THR A 179 27.54 -10.45 3.39
N ALA A 180 26.84 -9.53 4.04
CA ALA A 180 26.85 -8.12 3.68
C ALA A 180 27.14 -7.25 4.91
N PRO A 181 27.79 -6.07 4.77
CA PRO A 181 27.89 -5.10 5.83
C PRO A 181 26.51 -4.74 6.37
N GLY A 182 26.33 -4.79 7.67
CA GLY A 182 25.03 -4.52 8.27
C GLY A 182 24.73 -3.02 8.48
N ASP A 183 25.71 -2.14 8.25
CA ASP A 183 25.61 -0.68 8.36
C ASP A 183 24.97 -0.02 7.13
N ARG A 184 24.91 -0.74 6.01
CA ARG A 184 24.34 -0.24 4.78
C ARG A 184 22.85 -0.62 4.67
N PRO A 185 22.00 0.29 4.17
CA PRO A 185 20.61 -0.02 3.92
C PRO A 185 20.48 -1.15 2.89
N LEU A 186 19.71 -2.17 3.25
CA LEU A 186 19.28 -3.19 2.30
C LEU A 186 17.96 -2.74 1.67
N ARG A 187 17.98 -2.41 0.40
CA ARG A 187 16.81 -1.96 -0.35
C ARG A 187 16.27 -3.07 -1.24
N ILE A 188 14.97 -3.25 -1.21
CA ILE A 188 14.26 -4.24 -1.99
C ILE A 188 13.12 -3.55 -2.71
N ALA A 189 13.14 -3.55 -4.03
CA ALA A 189 12.09 -3.00 -4.88
C ALA A 189 11.34 -4.11 -5.61
N LEU A 190 10.09 -3.85 -5.95
CA LEU A 190 9.30 -4.72 -6.80
C LEU A 190 9.53 -4.34 -8.27
N THR A 191 9.80 -5.32 -9.11
CA THR A 191 9.92 -5.12 -10.56
C THR A 191 8.56 -5.27 -11.26
N ASP A 192 8.43 -4.73 -12.46
CA ASP A 192 7.23 -4.90 -13.29
C ASP A 192 6.92 -6.38 -13.61
N GLN A 193 7.93 -7.24 -13.55
CA GLN A 193 7.81 -8.69 -13.76
C GLN A 193 7.36 -9.44 -12.51
N GLY A 194 7.13 -8.74 -11.39
CA GLY A 194 6.73 -9.34 -10.12
C GLY A 194 7.86 -10.10 -9.40
N LEU A 195 9.11 -9.75 -9.69
CA LEU A 195 10.28 -10.20 -8.96
C LEU A 195 10.73 -9.12 -7.98
N LEU A 196 11.54 -9.49 -7.00
CA LEU A 196 12.23 -8.56 -6.12
C LEU A 196 13.57 -8.18 -6.74
N GLU A 197 13.90 -6.90 -6.71
CA GLU A 197 15.23 -6.39 -6.99
C GLU A 197 15.88 -5.99 -5.66
N ALA A 198 16.78 -6.81 -5.17
CA ALA A 198 17.55 -6.52 -3.97
C ALA A 198 18.83 -5.78 -4.35
N ARG A 199 19.10 -4.67 -3.67
CA ARG A 199 20.31 -3.85 -3.85
C ARG A 199 21.09 -3.77 -2.55
N GLY A 200 22.38 -4.08 -2.64
CA GLY A 200 23.32 -3.95 -1.54
C GLY A 200 24.74 -3.75 -2.04
N ASP A 201 25.52 -2.97 -1.30
CA ASP A 201 26.90 -2.57 -1.71
C ASP A 201 27.83 -3.77 -1.92
N SER A 202 27.64 -4.86 -1.17
CA SER A 202 28.51 -6.04 -1.23
C SER A 202 28.16 -7.03 -2.36
N PHE A 203 26.97 -6.96 -2.93
CA PHE A 203 26.52 -7.92 -3.96
C PHE A 203 25.87 -7.25 -5.18
N GLY A 204 25.84 -5.91 -5.18
CA GLY A 204 25.23 -5.13 -6.27
C GLY A 204 23.71 -5.31 -6.34
N MET A 205 23.19 -5.51 -7.55
CA MET A 205 21.78 -5.70 -7.82
C MET A 205 21.50 -7.16 -8.16
N ARG A 206 20.49 -7.75 -7.49
CA ARG A 206 20.05 -9.13 -7.72
C ARG A 206 18.54 -9.19 -7.92
N ARG A 207 18.10 -9.93 -8.91
CA ARG A 207 16.67 -10.27 -9.11
C ARG A 207 16.38 -11.62 -8.47
N ILE A 208 15.42 -11.64 -7.54
CA ILE A 208 15.11 -12.79 -6.70
C ILE A 208 13.59 -12.89 -6.48
N ARG A 209 13.12 -14.00 -5.99
CA ARG A 209 11.72 -14.18 -5.56
C ARG A 209 11.54 -13.97 -4.08
N ARG A 210 12.56 -14.35 -3.30
CA ARG A 210 12.54 -14.28 -1.85
C ARG A 210 13.90 -13.91 -1.27
N LEU A 211 13.85 -13.20 -0.15
CA LEU A 211 15.01 -12.84 0.64
C LEU A 211 14.74 -13.17 2.09
N ARG A 212 15.72 -13.76 2.78
CA ARG A 212 15.73 -13.87 4.23
C ARG A 212 16.93 -13.12 4.78
N PHE A 213 16.61 -12.10 5.56
CA PHE A 213 17.61 -11.30 6.28
C PHE A 213 17.83 -11.95 7.65
N GLU A 214 19.02 -12.48 7.88
CA GLU A 214 19.39 -13.13 9.12
C GLU A 214 20.53 -12.38 9.80
N ARG A 215 20.33 -12.04 11.06
CA ARG A 215 21.39 -11.56 11.92
C ARG A 215 21.10 -11.93 13.37
N ALA A 216 22.12 -12.36 14.11
CA ALA A 216 21.96 -12.73 15.50
C ALA A 216 21.65 -11.53 16.41
N TRP A 217 22.17 -10.35 16.11
CA TRP A 217 22.12 -9.17 16.98
C TRP A 217 21.76 -7.90 16.22
N GLY A 218 20.97 -7.04 16.87
CA GLY A 218 20.66 -5.70 16.41
C GLY A 218 19.19 -5.48 16.06
N ALA A 219 18.80 -4.22 16.12
CA ALA A 219 17.53 -3.72 15.66
C ALA A 219 17.69 -2.99 14.32
N TYR A 220 16.69 -3.10 13.48
CA TYR A 220 16.62 -2.42 12.20
C TYR A 220 15.31 -1.67 12.10
N ARG A 221 15.33 -0.53 11.44
CA ARG A 221 14.10 0.13 11.01
C ARG A 221 13.68 -0.50 9.68
N LEU A 222 12.43 -0.96 9.63
CA LEU A 222 11.77 -1.35 8.40
C LEU A 222 11.10 -0.12 7.81
N ASP A 223 11.49 0.24 6.60
CA ASP A 223 10.82 1.26 5.81
C ASP A 223 9.96 0.57 4.76
N VAL A 224 8.75 1.08 4.53
CA VAL A 224 7.76 0.53 3.58
C VAL A 224 7.27 1.64 2.68
N ASP A 225 7.45 1.49 1.38
CA ASP A 225 7.07 2.47 0.35
C ASP A 225 7.58 3.90 0.67
N GLY A 226 8.84 3.99 1.11
CA GLY A 226 9.51 5.25 1.42
C GLY A 226 9.20 5.85 2.79
N ALA A 227 8.35 5.23 3.60
CA ALA A 227 8.03 5.68 4.95
C ALA A 227 8.57 4.71 6.03
N PRO A 228 9.06 5.21 7.18
CA PRO A 228 9.37 4.38 8.34
C PRO A 228 8.11 3.67 8.84
N ALA A 229 8.14 2.34 8.93
CA ALA A 229 7.00 1.58 9.41
C ALA A 229 7.17 1.13 10.86
N ARG A 230 8.30 0.46 11.19
CA ARG A 230 8.56 -0.01 12.57
C ARG A 230 9.98 -0.51 12.76
N ASP A 231 10.37 -0.64 14.02
CA ASP A 231 11.59 -1.33 14.40
C ASP A 231 11.37 -2.85 14.37
N VAL A 232 12.32 -3.55 13.78
CA VAL A 232 12.28 -5.00 13.61
C VAL A 232 13.60 -5.64 14.04
N ARG A 233 13.53 -6.93 14.38
CA ARG A 233 14.69 -7.77 14.62
C ARG A 233 14.73 -8.92 13.61
N ALA A 234 15.93 -9.36 13.30
CA ALA A 234 16.10 -10.56 12.48
C ALA A 234 15.55 -11.82 13.19
N PRO A 235 15.07 -12.83 12.47
CA PRO A 235 15.00 -12.88 11.01
C PRO A 235 13.82 -12.11 10.43
N VAL A 236 14.03 -11.52 9.25
CA VAL A 236 12.97 -10.94 8.42
C VAL A 236 12.94 -11.68 7.09
N ARG A 237 11.76 -12.10 6.66
CA ARG A 237 11.54 -12.72 5.34
C ARG A 237 10.81 -11.74 4.45
N ILE A 238 11.30 -11.61 3.23
CA ILE A 238 10.73 -10.72 2.22
C ILE A 238 10.52 -11.56 0.97
N GLU A 239 9.32 -11.52 0.41
CA GLU A 239 8.97 -12.32 -0.76
C GLU A 239 8.05 -11.55 -1.71
N ALA A 240 8.15 -11.84 -2.99
CA ALA A 240 7.20 -11.34 -3.97
C ALA A 240 5.91 -12.17 -3.90
N LEU A 241 4.78 -11.51 -3.73
CA LEU A 241 3.46 -12.13 -3.68
C LEU A 241 2.70 -11.81 -4.97
N PRO A 242 2.68 -12.71 -5.96
CA PRO A 242 2.05 -12.47 -7.24
C PRO A 242 0.53 -12.34 -7.10
N GLY A 243 -0.07 -11.40 -7.86
CA GLY A 243 -1.51 -11.24 -7.94
C GLY A 243 -2.24 -10.93 -6.64
N ARG A 244 -1.52 -10.50 -5.62
CA ARG A 244 -2.05 -10.27 -4.27
C ARG A 244 -2.92 -9.02 -4.18
N LEU A 245 -2.60 -7.99 -4.95
CA LEU A 245 -3.34 -6.74 -5.02
C LEU A 245 -4.27 -6.77 -6.23
N HIS A 246 -5.57 -6.62 -5.98
CA HIS A 246 -6.61 -6.58 -7.00
C HIS A 246 -7.10 -5.14 -7.14
N LEU A 247 -6.66 -4.46 -8.20
CA LEU A 247 -7.05 -3.09 -8.53
C LEU A 247 -8.19 -3.09 -9.54
N LEU A 248 -9.16 -2.23 -9.29
CA LEU A 248 -10.29 -1.93 -10.16
C LEU A 248 -10.23 -0.44 -10.51
N HIS A 249 -10.47 -0.13 -11.77
CA HIS A 249 -10.47 1.25 -12.25
C HIS A 249 -11.83 1.58 -12.86
N PRO A 250 -12.38 2.79 -12.57
CA PRO A 250 -13.62 3.27 -13.18
C PRO A 250 -13.49 3.49 -14.67
#